data_d28f3b45acf1c71a8dc59670a4c4617a
#
_entry.id   d28f3b45acf1c71a8dc59670a4c4617a
#
_cell.length_a   1.000
_cell.length_b   1.000
_cell.length_c   1.000
_cell.angle_alpha   90.00
_cell.angle_beta   90.00
_cell.angle_gamma   90.00
#
_symmetry.space_group_name_H-M   'P 1'
#
loop_
_entity.id
_entity.type
_entity.pdbx_description
1 polymer ?
#
loop_
_entity_poly.entity_id
_entity_poly.type
_entity_poly.pdbx_seq_one_letter_code
_entity_poly.pdbx_strand_id
1 'polypeptide(L)'
;MNKQLLCTIFAFLLFASCRSTKTTQAIYTKAPKAESLIESVESAHFKFDWMSAKISGKFNDSSQSFSFKGNMKIRKDSLIWISISPGLGLELGRVLLDLDSVHFMNRFEKTYFKSSYAELSEKTQSPLSFKRIQSFLVGNAMVDFDTKKHYSWLEGQNFKLSTSSEKQIKKWIRNKRKPSHEIYLASVNPESSKIFSQQQKNLKLNRELVVEYEDFEIHSDLLIAESVNLSIITNKEINLSLSYSKINLNKAFKFPFSVPANYEIIH
;
A
#
# COMPACT_ATOMS: atom_id res chain seq x y z
N MET A 1 30.61 49.98 29.83
CA MET A 1 30.63 48.73 29.08
C MET A 1 30.52 49.10 27.60
N ASN A 2 31.60 48.94 26.83
CA ASN A 2 31.74 49.53 25.49
C ASN A 2 30.81 48.92 24.48
N LYS A 3 30.02 49.71 23.77
CA LYS A 3 29.12 49.25 22.68
C LYS A 3 29.83 48.43 21.60
N GLN A 4 31.11 48.70 21.39
CA GLN A 4 31.96 47.94 20.44
C GLN A 4 32.21 46.48 20.90
N LEU A 5 32.35 46.24 22.23
CA LEU A 5 32.55 44.91 22.78
C LEU A 5 31.27 44.04 22.63
N LEU A 6 30.09 44.67 22.74
CA LEU A 6 28.78 43.99 22.59
C LEU A 6 28.53 43.56 21.12
N CYS A 7 28.93 44.40 20.16
CA CYS A 7 28.81 44.07 18.73
C CYS A 7 29.77 42.96 18.29
N THR A 8 30.96 42.88 18.85
CA THR A 8 31.91 41.81 18.54
C THR A 8 31.48 40.48 19.11
N ILE A 9 30.89 40.44 20.30
CA ILE A 9 30.31 39.19 20.90
C ILE A 9 29.10 38.72 20.10
N PHE A 10 28.24 39.63 19.64
CA PHE A 10 27.07 39.29 18.83
C PHE A 10 27.44 38.77 17.43
N ALA A 11 28.50 39.29 16.82
CA ALA A 11 29.03 38.82 15.54
C ALA A 11 29.63 37.40 15.64
N PHE A 12 30.26 37.04 16.78
CA PHE A 12 30.82 35.70 17.00
C PHE A 12 29.76 34.60 17.21
N LEU A 13 28.56 34.95 17.71
CA LEU A 13 27.44 34.02 17.90
C LEU A 13 26.73 33.62 16.59
N LEU A 14 26.93 34.39 15.50
CA LEU A 14 26.31 34.08 14.20
C LEU A 14 27.09 33.01 13.39
N PHE A 15 28.30 32.63 13.77
CA PHE A 15 29.08 31.58 13.10
C PHE A 15 28.89 30.18 13.70
N ALA A 16 28.11 30.04 14.77
CA ALA A 16 27.87 28.76 15.43
C ALA A 16 26.71 27.96 14.82
N SER A 17 26.10 28.41 13.70
CA SER A 17 24.94 27.75 13.11
C SER A 17 25.28 27.00 11.83
N CYS A 18 24.75 25.81 11.72
CA CYS A 18 24.73 24.88 10.60
C CYS A 18 25.92 23.94 10.45
N ARG A 19 26.12 23.08 11.43
CA ARG A 19 26.58 21.74 11.11
C ARG A 19 25.39 20.98 10.45
N SER A 20 25.26 21.12 9.13
CA SER A 20 24.46 20.18 8.36
C SER A 20 25.09 18.79 8.52
N THR A 21 24.48 17.94 9.34
CA THR A 21 24.82 16.52 9.41
C THR A 21 24.40 15.93 8.05
N LYS A 22 25.36 15.84 7.12
CA LYS A 22 25.19 14.99 5.95
C LYS A 22 24.94 13.59 6.48
N THR A 23 23.71 13.14 6.42
CA THR A 23 23.36 11.74 6.68
C THR A 23 24.12 10.94 5.63
N THR A 24 25.23 10.30 6.04
CA THR A 24 25.99 9.41 5.16
C THR A 24 25.08 8.22 4.89
N GLN A 25 24.48 8.16 3.70
CA GLN A 25 23.70 6.99 3.32
C GLN A 25 24.61 5.76 3.40
N ALA A 26 24.16 4.74 4.13
CA ALA A 26 24.88 3.48 4.20
C ALA A 26 24.94 2.84 2.79
N ILE A 27 26.15 2.50 2.35
CA ILE A 27 26.34 1.82 1.08
C ILE A 27 26.24 0.33 1.34
N TYR A 28 25.20 -0.29 0.81
CA TYR A 28 24.99 -1.73 0.92
C TYR A 28 25.67 -2.45 -0.24
N THR A 29 26.47 -3.46 0.07
CA THR A 29 27.19 -4.30 -0.93
C THR A 29 26.52 -5.65 -1.12
N LYS A 30 25.61 -6.05 -0.21
CA LYS A 30 24.91 -7.33 -0.25
C LYS A 30 23.59 -7.21 0.52
N ALA A 31 22.55 -7.90 0.08
CA ALA A 31 21.32 -8.05 0.86
C ALA A 31 21.51 -9.05 2.02
N PRO A 32 20.77 -8.89 3.13
CA PRO A 32 20.63 -9.92 4.16
C PRO A 32 20.11 -11.23 3.58
N LYS A 33 20.24 -12.34 4.32
CA LYS A 33 19.51 -13.57 3.98
C LYS A 33 18.00 -13.32 3.96
N ALA A 34 17.27 -14.09 3.17
CA ALA A 34 15.83 -13.87 3.00
C ALA A 34 15.08 -13.93 4.35
N GLU A 35 15.44 -14.86 5.21
CA GLU A 35 14.84 -15.04 6.54
C GLU A 35 15.01 -13.78 7.40
N SER A 36 16.24 -13.26 7.51
CA SER A 36 16.51 -12.03 8.27
C SER A 36 15.84 -10.79 7.66
N LEU A 37 15.72 -10.74 6.33
CA LEU A 37 15.01 -9.64 5.67
C LEU A 37 13.50 -9.73 5.93
N ILE A 38 12.93 -10.94 5.95
CA ILE A 38 11.52 -11.17 6.32
C ILE A 38 11.26 -10.69 7.75
N GLU A 39 12.07 -11.11 8.72
CA GLU A 39 11.96 -10.67 10.11
C GLU A 39 11.98 -9.13 10.23
N SER A 40 12.88 -8.48 9.49
CA SER A 40 12.98 -7.01 9.48
C SER A 40 11.73 -6.36 8.89
N VAL A 41 11.22 -6.89 7.77
CA VAL A 41 10.00 -6.41 7.11
C VAL A 41 8.78 -6.60 8.02
N GLU A 42 8.61 -7.77 8.65
CA GLU A 42 7.49 -8.04 9.56
C GLU A 42 7.55 -7.18 10.82
N SER A 43 8.75 -6.93 11.34
CA SER A 43 8.95 -6.01 12.46
C SER A 43 8.58 -4.58 12.09
N ALA A 44 8.83 -4.18 10.86
CA ALA A 44 8.48 -2.88 10.30
C ALA A 44 7.03 -2.78 9.82
N HIS A 45 6.23 -3.86 9.87
CA HIS A 45 4.81 -3.80 9.50
C HIS A 45 4.09 -2.69 10.29
N PHE A 46 3.19 -2.01 9.61
CA PHE A 46 2.32 -1.04 10.26
C PHE A 46 1.36 -1.74 11.22
N LYS A 47 1.52 -1.46 12.52
CA LYS A 47 0.77 -2.08 13.62
C LYS A 47 -0.24 -1.08 14.17
N PHE A 48 -1.51 -1.41 14.15
CA PHE A 48 -2.62 -0.60 14.65
C PHE A 48 -3.79 -1.52 15.02
N ASP A 49 -4.70 -1.03 15.85
CA ASP A 49 -5.99 -1.69 16.09
C ASP A 49 -7.10 -1.02 15.28
N TRP A 50 -7.05 0.30 15.21
CA TRP A 50 -7.99 1.14 14.49
C TRP A 50 -7.25 2.18 13.66
N MET A 51 -7.65 2.35 12.40
CA MET A 51 -7.15 3.41 11.54
C MET A 51 -8.31 4.10 10.84
N SER A 52 -8.30 5.43 10.84
CA SER A 52 -9.17 6.21 9.95
C SER A 52 -8.34 7.25 9.20
N ALA A 53 -8.71 7.51 7.96
CA ALA A 53 -8.09 8.51 7.11
C ALA A 53 -9.13 9.16 6.21
N LYS A 54 -8.89 10.41 5.81
CA LYS A 54 -9.50 10.96 4.60
C LYS A 54 -8.71 10.46 3.40
N ILE A 55 -9.42 10.05 2.37
CA ILE A 55 -8.82 9.58 1.13
C ILE A 55 -9.18 10.52 -0.02
N SER A 56 -8.25 10.71 -0.92
CA SER A 56 -8.49 11.20 -2.27
C SER A 56 -7.90 10.18 -3.24
N GLY A 57 -8.57 9.95 -4.34
CA GLY A 57 -8.14 8.94 -5.30
C GLY A 57 -8.46 9.31 -6.73
N LYS A 58 -7.74 8.65 -7.63
CA LYS A 58 -7.98 8.68 -9.06
C LYS A 58 -8.01 7.26 -9.58
N PHE A 59 -9.09 6.91 -10.23
CA PHE A 59 -9.23 5.66 -10.97
C PHE A 59 -9.09 5.95 -12.47
N ASN A 60 -8.40 5.06 -13.16
CA ASN A 60 -8.21 5.14 -14.60
C ASN A 60 -8.15 3.73 -15.20
N ASP A 61 -8.95 3.46 -16.20
CA ASP A 61 -8.84 2.28 -17.05
C ASP A 61 -8.94 2.67 -18.53
N SER A 62 -9.02 1.70 -19.43
CA SER A 62 -9.12 1.94 -20.88
C SER A 62 -10.41 2.65 -21.31
N SER A 63 -11.44 2.74 -20.45
CA SER A 63 -12.79 3.24 -20.78
C SER A 63 -13.17 4.49 -19.99
N GLN A 64 -12.63 4.68 -18.79
CA GLN A 64 -13.04 5.76 -17.90
C GLN A 64 -11.90 6.25 -17.02
N SER A 65 -11.99 7.52 -16.64
CA SER A 65 -11.10 8.13 -15.65
C SER A 65 -11.92 9.07 -14.77
N PHE A 66 -11.80 8.90 -13.45
CA PHE A 66 -12.47 9.79 -12.50
C PHE A 66 -11.67 9.95 -11.22
N SER A 67 -11.87 11.08 -10.57
CA SER A 67 -11.32 11.38 -9.27
C SER A 67 -12.42 11.35 -8.21
N PHE A 68 -12.04 10.93 -7.00
CA PHE A 68 -12.96 10.87 -5.87
C PHE A 68 -12.29 11.31 -4.58
N LYS A 69 -13.11 11.63 -3.61
CA LYS A 69 -12.72 11.84 -2.21
C LYS A 69 -13.53 10.90 -1.33
N GLY A 70 -13.08 10.69 -0.11
CA GLY A 70 -13.83 9.81 0.79
C GLY A 70 -13.22 9.72 2.17
N ASN A 71 -13.73 8.75 2.91
CA ASN A 71 -13.18 8.40 4.21
C ASN A 71 -12.96 6.90 4.22
N MET A 72 -11.84 6.49 4.79
CA MET A 72 -11.51 5.10 5.03
C MET A 72 -11.45 4.86 6.54
N LYS A 73 -11.95 3.71 6.96
CA LYS A 73 -11.92 3.23 8.35
C LYS A 73 -11.54 1.75 8.32
N ILE A 74 -10.56 1.39 9.13
CA ILE A 74 -10.09 0.00 9.26
C ILE A 74 -10.10 -0.37 10.74
N ARG A 75 -10.78 -1.47 11.09
CA ARG A 75 -10.53 -2.23 12.31
C ARG A 75 -9.69 -3.42 11.89
N LYS A 76 -8.46 -3.48 12.38
CA LYS A 76 -7.49 -4.51 12.01
C LYS A 76 -8.11 -5.91 12.10
N ASP A 77 -7.87 -6.72 11.08
CA ASP A 77 -8.28 -8.11 10.96
C ASP A 77 -9.79 -8.34 11.23
N SER A 78 -10.63 -7.34 10.90
CA SER A 78 -12.07 -7.40 11.16
C SER A 78 -12.91 -6.72 10.09
N LEU A 79 -12.74 -5.40 9.86
CA LEU A 79 -13.58 -4.61 8.96
C LEU A 79 -12.78 -3.51 8.25
N ILE A 80 -13.09 -3.29 6.98
CA ILE A 80 -12.67 -2.11 6.22
C ILE A 80 -13.93 -1.45 5.68
N TRP A 81 -14.06 -0.16 5.90
CA TRP A 81 -15.17 0.65 5.45
C TRP A 81 -14.67 1.87 4.69
N ILE A 82 -15.21 2.09 3.49
CA ILE A 82 -14.81 3.20 2.63
C ILE A 82 -16.08 3.89 2.12
N SER A 83 -16.18 5.20 2.33
CA SER A 83 -17.16 6.05 1.64
C SER A 83 -16.48 6.77 0.48
N ILE A 84 -17.21 6.92 -0.62
CA ILE A 84 -16.71 7.51 -1.87
C ILE A 84 -17.64 8.66 -2.25
N SER A 85 -17.07 9.83 -2.54
CA SER A 85 -17.78 11.04 -2.97
C SER A 85 -17.06 11.69 -4.15
N PRO A 86 -17.74 12.04 -5.24
CA PRO A 86 -17.14 12.63 -6.45
C PRO A 86 -16.83 14.13 -6.31
N GLY A 87 -16.63 14.66 -5.12
CA GLY A 87 -16.13 16.02 -4.91
C GLY A 87 -17.13 17.04 -4.38
N LEU A 88 -18.41 16.95 -4.63
CA LEU A 88 -19.45 17.92 -4.18
C LEU A 88 -20.11 17.55 -2.84
N GLY A 89 -19.49 16.70 -2.03
CA GLY A 89 -19.99 16.34 -0.71
C GLY A 89 -21.09 15.27 -0.68
N LEU A 90 -21.67 14.90 -1.81
CA LEU A 90 -22.65 13.81 -1.91
C LEU A 90 -21.92 12.45 -1.95
N GLU A 91 -22.30 11.55 -1.09
CA GLU A 91 -21.77 10.18 -1.10
C GLU A 91 -22.33 9.41 -2.30
N LEU A 92 -21.43 9.02 -3.21
CA LEU A 92 -21.75 8.20 -4.38
C LEU A 92 -21.94 6.74 -4.02
N GLY A 93 -21.09 6.23 -3.14
CA GLY A 93 -21.10 4.83 -2.79
C GLY A 93 -20.35 4.52 -1.52
N ARG A 94 -20.53 3.30 -1.08
CA ARG A 94 -19.93 2.80 0.16
C ARG A 94 -19.51 1.35 -0.01
N VAL A 95 -18.27 1.08 0.38
CA VAL A 95 -17.72 -0.28 0.43
C VAL A 95 -17.62 -0.71 1.89
N LEU A 96 -17.98 -1.95 2.17
CA LEU A 96 -17.67 -2.63 3.41
C LEU A 96 -17.04 -3.98 3.07
N LEU A 97 -15.89 -4.24 3.66
CA LEU A 97 -15.23 -5.53 3.61
C LEU A 97 -15.24 -6.12 5.02
N ASP A 98 -15.79 -7.30 5.15
CA ASP A 98 -15.63 -8.16 6.32
C ASP A 98 -14.69 -9.33 6.00
N LEU A 99 -14.52 -10.26 6.92
CA LEU A 99 -13.59 -11.38 6.74
C LEU A 99 -13.97 -12.32 5.57
N ASP A 100 -15.25 -12.38 5.21
CA ASP A 100 -15.80 -13.36 4.28
C ASP A 100 -16.24 -12.73 2.95
N SER A 101 -16.60 -11.45 2.95
CA SER A 101 -17.29 -10.83 1.82
C SER A 101 -16.95 -9.36 1.60
N VAL A 102 -17.19 -8.93 0.37
CA VAL A 102 -17.13 -7.56 -0.10
C VAL A 102 -18.56 -7.09 -0.38
N HIS A 103 -18.92 -5.95 0.20
CA HIS A 103 -20.20 -5.28 -0.01
C HIS A 103 -19.97 -3.94 -0.69
N PHE A 104 -20.73 -3.64 -1.72
CA PHE A 104 -20.73 -2.34 -2.36
C PHE A 104 -22.14 -1.81 -2.51
N MET A 105 -22.38 -0.61 -2.03
CA MET A 105 -23.64 0.10 -2.16
C MET A 105 -23.43 1.32 -3.04
N ASN A 106 -24.05 1.34 -4.22
CA ASN A 106 -24.09 2.48 -5.12
C ASN A 106 -25.35 3.30 -4.80
N ARG A 107 -25.16 4.51 -4.27
CA ARG A 107 -26.27 5.39 -3.86
C ARG A 107 -26.90 6.12 -5.02
N PHE A 108 -26.15 6.31 -6.10
CA PHE A 108 -26.65 6.99 -7.30
C PHE A 108 -27.60 6.07 -8.08
N GLU A 109 -27.17 4.84 -8.34
CA GLU A 109 -27.98 3.84 -9.06
C GLU A 109 -28.96 3.08 -8.16
N LYS A 110 -28.86 3.25 -6.83
CA LYS A 110 -29.63 2.50 -5.83
C LYS A 110 -29.44 0.99 -5.96
N THR A 111 -28.21 0.56 -6.18
CA THR A 111 -27.85 -0.86 -6.29
C THR A 111 -26.99 -1.30 -5.12
N TYR A 112 -27.09 -2.58 -4.79
CA TYR A 112 -26.29 -3.22 -3.76
C TYR A 112 -25.70 -4.51 -4.31
N PHE A 113 -24.39 -4.64 -4.19
CA PHE A 113 -23.60 -5.81 -4.58
C PHE A 113 -23.01 -6.46 -3.34
N LYS A 114 -23.05 -7.79 -3.29
CA LYS A 114 -22.34 -8.60 -2.30
C LYS A 114 -21.70 -9.79 -2.99
N SER A 115 -20.42 -10.07 -2.69
CA SER A 115 -19.73 -11.24 -3.21
C SER A 115 -18.71 -11.76 -2.20
N SER A 116 -18.45 -13.06 -2.24
CA SER A 116 -17.34 -13.66 -1.49
C SER A 116 -15.98 -13.33 -2.13
N TYR A 117 -14.90 -13.42 -1.35
CA TYR A 117 -13.55 -13.30 -1.92
C TYR A 117 -13.22 -14.42 -2.92
N ALA A 118 -13.81 -15.61 -2.74
CA ALA A 118 -13.64 -16.73 -3.66
C ALA A 118 -14.22 -16.41 -5.05
N GLU A 119 -15.46 -15.94 -5.11
CA GLU A 119 -16.12 -15.53 -6.35
C GLU A 119 -15.38 -14.37 -7.03
N LEU A 120 -14.95 -13.37 -6.27
CA LEU A 120 -14.17 -12.25 -6.82
C LEU A 120 -12.81 -12.72 -7.32
N SER A 121 -12.16 -13.65 -6.63
CA SER A 121 -10.90 -14.24 -7.07
C SER A 121 -11.04 -15.00 -8.38
N GLU A 122 -12.14 -15.73 -8.56
CA GLU A 122 -12.45 -16.45 -9.80
C GLU A 122 -12.75 -15.46 -10.94
N LYS A 123 -13.64 -14.49 -10.73
CA LYS A 123 -13.99 -13.46 -11.72
C LYS A 123 -12.77 -12.64 -12.16
N THR A 124 -11.90 -12.27 -11.22
CA THR A 124 -10.69 -11.48 -11.50
C THR A 124 -9.50 -12.34 -11.89
N GLN A 125 -9.59 -13.65 -11.69
CA GLN A 125 -8.49 -14.63 -11.83
C GLN A 125 -7.23 -14.20 -11.06
N SER A 126 -7.43 -13.55 -9.92
CA SER A 126 -6.39 -13.10 -9.00
C SER A 126 -6.81 -13.44 -7.58
N PRO A 127 -5.95 -14.05 -6.76
CA PRO A 127 -6.33 -14.40 -5.40
C PRO A 127 -6.60 -13.13 -4.59
N LEU A 128 -7.82 -12.99 -4.11
CA LEU A 128 -8.26 -11.91 -3.24
C LEU A 128 -8.58 -12.48 -1.85
N SER A 129 -8.31 -11.71 -0.82
CA SER A 129 -8.72 -11.98 0.55
C SER A 129 -8.75 -10.68 1.34
N PHE A 130 -9.47 -10.66 2.47
CA PHE A 130 -9.46 -9.53 3.40
C PHE A 130 -8.04 -9.13 3.79
N LYS A 131 -7.22 -10.10 4.23
CA LYS A 131 -5.82 -9.88 4.66
C LYS A 131 -4.99 -9.19 3.57
N ARG A 132 -5.13 -9.62 2.30
CA ARG A 132 -4.40 -9.01 1.17
C ARG A 132 -4.81 -7.57 0.90
N ILE A 133 -6.13 -7.30 0.92
CA ILE A 133 -6.65 -5.94 0.71
C ILE A 133 -6.24 -5.04 1.88
N GLN A 134 -6.34 -5.51 3.12
CA GLN A 134 -5.87 -4.77 4.27
C GLN A 134 -4.37 -4.45 4.15
N SER A 135 -3.54 -5.47 3.84
CA SER A 135 -2.09 -5.28 3.67
C SER A 135 -1.76 -4.28 2.56
N PHE A 136 -2.47 -4.35 1.43
CA PHE A 136 -2.35 -3.39 0.34
C PHE A 136 -2.61 -1.95 0.82
N LEU A 137 -3.70 -1.72 1.54
CA LEU A 137 -4.11 -0.38 1.99
C LEU A 137 -3.15 0.23 3.01
N VAL A 138 -2.39 -0.57 3.74
CA VAL A 138 -1.53 -0.09 4.84
C VAL A 138 -0.03 -0.29 4.59
N GLY A 139 0.36 -0.74 3.39
CA GLY A 139 1.77 -0.91 3.03
C GLY A 139 2.47 -2.11 3.69
N ASN A 140 1.70 -3.10 4.17
CA ASN A 140 2.26 -4.35 4.68
C ASN A 140 2.42 -5.38 3.54
N ALA A 141 3.16 -6.46 3.78
CA ALA A 141 3.33 -7.53 2.80
C ALA A 141 1.99 -8.19 2.44
N MET A 142 1.71 -8.32 1.13
CA MET A 142 0.49 -8.94 0.62
C MET A 142 0.56 -10.47 0.53
N VAL A 143 1.65 -11.08 0.97
CA VAL A 143 1.86 -12.53 1.00
C VAL A 143 2.16 -12.99 2.41
N ASP A 144 1.92 -14.27 2.65
CA ASP A 144 2.35 -14.94 3.84
C ASP A 144 3.74 -15.54 3.58
N PHE A 145 4.71 -15.14 4.39
CA PHE A 145 6.10 -15.56 4.22
C PHE A 145 6.35 -17.01 4.67
N ASP A 146 5.50 -17.58 5.50
CA ASP A 146 5.68 -18.93 6.04
C ASP A 146 5.39 -20.04 5.02
N THR A 147 4.71 -19.72 3.90
CA THR A 147 4.18 -20.72 2.99
C THR A 147 5.12 -21.11 1.84
N LYS A 148 6.20 -20.36 1.58
CA LYS A 148 7.09 -20.56 0.44
C LYS A 148 8.53 -20.21 0.75
N LYS A 149 9.47 -20.84 0.02
CA LYS A 149 10.86 -20.42 0.04
C LYS A 149 11.01 -19.03 -0.56
N HIS A 150 11.78 -18.18 0.11
CA HIS A 150 12.07 -16.83 -0.32
C HIS A 150 13.56 -16.65 -0.66
N TYR A 151 13.82 -15.65 -1.47
CA TYR A 151 15.14 -15.23 -1.92
C TYR A 151 15.29 -13.73 -1.75
N SER A 152 16.49 -13.31 -1.37
CA SER A 152 16.85 -11.91 -1.27
C SER A 152 18.06 -11.58 -2.13
N TRP A 153 18.12 -10.38 -2.67
CA TRP A 153 19.28 -9.83 -3.35
C TRP A 153 19.30 -8.31 -3.27
N LEU A 154 20.44 -7.72 -3.59
CA LEU A 154 20.59 -6.28 -3.70
C LEU A 154 20.36 -5.85 -5.15
N GLU A 155 19.52 -4.83 -5.37
CA GLU A 155 19.33 -4.20 -6.67
C GLU A 155 19.45 -2.67 -6.49
N GLY A 156 20.52 -2.08 -7.06
CA GLY A 156 20.90 -0.72 -6.72
C GLY A 156 21.29 -0.62 -5.25
N GLN A 157 20.60 0.22 -4.50
CA GLN A 157 20.74 0.34 -3.04
C GLN A 157 19.53 -0.20 -2.27
N ASN A 158 18.63 -0.94 -2.93
CA ASN A 158 17.43 -1.49 -2.31
C ASN A 158 17.50 -3.01 -2.18
N PHE A 159 16.90 -3.55 -1.13
CA PHE A 159 16.76 -4.99 -0.98
C PHE A 159 15.54 -5.50 -1.76
N LYS A 160 15.71 -6.62 -2.43
CA LYS A 160 14.63 -7.36 -3.06
C LYS A 160 14.33 -8.62 -2.25
N LEU A 161 13.04 -8.91 -2.09
CA LEU A 161 12.52 -10.12 -1.44
C LEU A 161 11.52 -10.78 -2.38
N SER A 162 11.71 -12.05 -2.72
CA SER A 162 10.87 -12.72 -3.73
C SER A 162 10.67 -14.20 -3.45
N THR A 163 9.57 -14.74 -3.95
CA THR A 163 9.30 -16.20 -3.98
C THR A 163 10.09 -16.96 -5.05
N SER A 164 10.87 -16.26 -5.86
CA SER A 164 11.73 -16.84 -6.90
C SER A 164 13.06 -16.12 -6.97
N SER A 165 14.14 -16.82 -7.23
CA SER A 165 15.47 -16.19 -7.31
C SER A 165 15.58 -15.26 -8.52
N GLU A 166 16.42 -14.23 -8.40
CA GLU A 166 16.72 -13.29 -9.48
C GLU A 166 17.10 -13.99 -10.80
N LYS A 167 17.94 -15.03 -10.71
CA LYS A 167 18.36 -15.84 -11.84
C LYS A 167 17.20 -16.56 -12.53
N GLN A 168 16.24 -17.09 -11.75
CA GLN A 168 15.05 -17.74 -12.29
C GLN A 168 14.13 -16.72 -12.97
N ILE A 169 13.88 -15.58 -12.35
CA ILE A 169 13.04 -14.52 -12.94
C ILE A 169 13.64 -14.04 -14.27
N LYS A 170 14.93 -13.72 -14.31
CA LYS A 170 15.64 -13.30 -15.53
C LYS A 170 15.59 -14.38 -16.61
N LYS A 171 15.70 -15.66 -16.24
CA LYS A 171 15.58 -16.80 -17.18
C LYS A 171 14.16 -16.90 -17.76
N TRP A 172 13.13 -16.78 -16.95
CA TRP A 172 11.74 -16.89 -17.41
C TRP A 172 11.30 -15.71 -18.29
N ILE A 173 11.78 -14.50 -18.02
CA ILE A 173 11.53 -13.34 -18.88
C ILE A 173 12.11 -13.58 -20.30
N ARG A 174 13.29 -14.19 -20.40
CA ARG A 174 13.96 -14.45 -21.70
C ARG A 174 13.41 -15.67 -22.43
N ASN A 175 12.87 -16.64 -21.73
CA ASN A 175 12.49 -17.92 -22.32
C ASN A 175 10.99 -17.97 -22.64
N LYS A 176 10.62 -18.77 -23.67
CA LYS A 176 9.23 -19.04 -24.04
C LYS A 176 8.48 -19.85 -22.95
N ARG A 177 9.19 -20.69 -22.19
CA ARG A 177 8.60 -21.54 -21.13
C ARG A 177 8.55 -20.75 -19.83
N LYS A 178 7.36 -20.29 -19.47
CA LYS A 178 7.09 -19.50 -18.27
C LYS A 178 6.44 -20.38 -17.18
N PRO A 179 6.69 -20.10 -15.88
CA PRO A 179 6.04 -20.80 -14.78
C PRO A 179 4.54 -20.51 -14.76
N SER A 180 3.76 -21.45 -14.24
CA SER A 180 2.31 -21.28 -14.03
C SER A 180 1.95 -20.68 -12.67
N HIS A 181 2.90 -20.67 -11.72
CA HIS A 181 2.71 -20.09 -10.40
C HIS A 181 2.95 -18.57 -10.40
N GLU A 182 2.33 -17.88 -9.47
CA GLU A 182 2.59 -16.47 -9.25
C GLU A 182 3.95 -16.23 -8.59
N ILE A 183 4.62 -15.18 -9.04
CA ILE A 183 5.86 -14.69 -8.47
C ILE A 183 5.52 -13.45 -7.65
N TYR A 184 5.88 -13.45 -6.38
CA TYR A 184 5.89 -12.26 -5.55
C TYR A 184 7.28 -11.65 -5.55
N LEU A 185 7.35 -10.32 -5.65
CA LEU A 185 8.57 -9.53 -5.57
C LEU A 185 8.28 -8.25 -4.78
N ALA A 186 9.02 -8.01 -3.71
CA ALA A 186 8.98 -6.76 -2.96
C ALA A 186 10.31 -6.03 -3.06
N SER A 187 10.23 -4.71 -3.08
CA SER A 187 11.34 -3.78 -2.92
C SER A 187 11.28 -3.20 -1.52
N VAL A 188 12.35 -3.36 -0.78
CA VAL A 188 12.44 -3.00 0.64
C VAL A 188 13.50 -1.92 0.81
N ASN A 189 13.15 -0.87 1.52
CA ASN A 189 14.09 0.17 1.90
C ASN A 189 15.04 -0.38 2.99
N PRO A 190 16.37 -0.34 2.80
CA PRO A 190 17.33 -0.93 3.72
C PRO A 190 17.36 -0.30 5.12
N GLU A 191 17.06 1.00 5.22
CA GLU A 191 17.12 1.74 6.48
C GLU A 191 15.86 1.54 7.32
N SER A 192 14.68 1.64 6.69
CA SER A 192 13.39 1.53 7.39
C SER A 192 12.79 0.14 7.39
N SER A 193 13.31 -0.78 6.57
CA SER A 193 12.73 -2.09 6.28
C SER A 193 11.29 -2.04 5.76
N LYS A 194 10.82 -0.86 5.33
CA LYS A 194 9.50 -0.69 4.71
C LYS A 194 9.51 -1.19 3.27
N ILE A 195 8.43 -1.87 2.90
CA ILE A 195 8.14 -2.18 1.51
C ILE A 195 7.68 -0.88 0.84
N PHE A 196 8.37 -0.45 -0.22
CA PHE A 196 7.96 0.70 -1.03
C PHE A 196 7.43 0.29 -2.41
N SER A 197 7.61 -0.98 -2.82
CA SER A 197 6.96 -1.55 -3.99
C SER A 197 6.76 -3.04 -3.79
N GLN A 198 5.61 -3.56 -4.21
CA GLN A 198 5.39 -5.01 -4.27
C GLN A 198 4.65 -5.38 -5.56
N GLN A 199 5.02 -6.51 -6.10
CA GLN A 199 4.56 -6.99 -7.40
C GLN A 199 4.13 -8.44 -7.29
N GLN A 200 3.05 -8.76 -7.96
CA GLN A 200 2.62 -10.14 -8.19
C GLN A 200 2.52 -10.38 -9.69
N LYS A 201 3.31 -11.33 -10.20
CA LYS A 201 3.40 -11.60 -11.63
C LYS A 201 2.98 -13.03 -11.93
N ASN A 202 2.04 -13.19 -12.86
CA ASN A 202 1.76 -14.45 -13.51
C ASN A 202 2.30 -14.36 -14.94
N LEU A 203 3.50 -14.88 -15.14
CA LEU A 203 4.18 -14.79 -16.44
C LEU A 203 3.48 -15.59 -17.53
N LYS A 204 2.77 -16.69 -17.19
CA LYS A 204 2.04 -17.51 -18.15
C LYS A 204 0.81 -16.79 -18.67
N LEU A 205 0.08 -16.10 -17.80
CA LEU A 205 -1.13 -15.37 -18.14
C LEU A 205 -0.85 -13.93 -18.58
N ASN A 206 0.42 -13.51 -18.55
CA ASN A 206 0.83 -12.12 -18.80
C ASN A 206 0.05 -11.12 -17.93
N ARG A 207 0.01 -11.41 -16.64
CA ARG A 207 -0.69 -10.57 -15.64
C ARG A 207 0.30 -10.07 -14.61
N GLU A 208 0.11 -8.83 -14.25
CA GLU A 208 0.92 -8.19 -13.23
C GLU A 208 0.04 -7.28 -12.38
N LEU A 209 0.25 -7.34 -11.08
CA LEU A 209 -0.25 -6.38 -10.11
C LEU A 209 0.99 -5.72 -9.49
N VAL A 210 1.04 -4.40 -9.56
CA VAL A 210 2.12 -3.59 -8.97
C VAL A 210 1.48 -2.64 -7.97
N VAL A 211 2.07 -2.55 -6.80
CA VAL A 211 1.72 -1.54 -5.80
C VAL A 211 2.98 -0.78 -5.43
N GLU A 212 2.89 0.53 -5.46
CA GLU A 212 3.96 1.44 -5.03
C GLU A 212 3.47 2.29 -3.87
N TYR A 213 4.34 2.49 -2.89
CA TYR A 213 4.08 3.26 -1.69
C TYR A 213 5.07 4.41 -1.64
N GLU A 214 4.53 5.61 -1.49
CA GLU A 214 5.28 6.87 -1.53
C GLU A 214 4.88 7.76 -0.36
N ASP A 215 5.56 8.88 -0.21
CA ASP A 215 5.25 9.92 0.79
C ASP A 215 5.16 9.33 2.21
N PHE A 216 6.25 8.66 2.63
CA PHE A 216 6.32 8.05 3.96
C PHE A 216 6.47 9.11 5.04
N GLU A 217 5.49 9.21 5.93
CA GLU A 217 5.43 10.16 7.03
C GLU A 217 5.28 9.45 8.38
N ILE A 218 5.72 10.11 9.46
CA ILE A 218 5.64 9.57 10.81
C ILE A 218 4.33 9.99 11.46
N HIS A 219 3.51 9.03 11.84
CA HIS A 219 2.28 9.20 12.60
C HIS A 219 2.33 8.37 13.89
N SER A 220 2.32 9.04 15.05
CA SER A 220 2.40 8.35 16.36
C SER A 220 3.54 7.33 16.41
N ASP A 221 4.75 7.75 16.03
CA ASP A 221 5.98 6.95 15.97
C ASP A 221 5.99 5.80 14.95
N LEU A 222 4.99 5.74 14.07
CA LEU A 222 4.89 4.75 13.00
C LEU A 222 5.11 5.41 11.63
N LEU A 223 6.00 4.84 10.83
CA LEU A 223 6.24 5.27 9.45
C LEU A 223 5.17 4.68 8.53
N ILE A 224 4.38 5.54 7.88
CA ILE A 224 3.22 5.20 7.05
C ILE A 224 3.37 5.85 5.69
N ALA A 225 3.06 5.12 4.61
CA ALA A 225 2.93 5.71 3.29
C ALA A 225 1.59 6.48 3.18
N GLU A 226 1.65 7.74 2.80
CA GLU A 226 0.46 8.55 2.53
C GLU A 226 -0.03 8.45 1.09
N SER A 227 0.78 7.90 0.18
CA SER A 227 0.44 7.63 -1.22
C SER A 227 0.57 6.15 -1.54
N VAL A 228 -0.45 5.60 -2.20
CA VAL A 228 -0.51 4.21 -2.66
C VAL A 228 -0.97 4.19 -4.10
N ASN A 229 -0.13 3.68 -4.99
CA ASN A 229 -0.41 3.54 -6.42
C ASN A 229 -0.52 2.06 -6.77
N LEU A 230 -1.67 1.65 -7.31
CA LEU A 230 -1.95 0.31 -7.78
C LEU A 230 -2.07 0.31 -9.30
N SER A 231 -1.34 -0.58 -9.96
CA SER A 231 -1.49 -0.90 -11.37
C SER A 231 -1.80 -2.38 -11.55
N ILE A 232 -2.86 -2.69 -12.26
CA ILE A 232 -3.21 -4.05 -12.68
C ILE A 232 -3.06 -4.11 -14.18
N ILE A 233 -2.12 -4.92 -14.65
CA ILE A 233 -1.79 -5.08 -16.07
C ILE A 233 -2.23 -6.47 -16.49
N THR A 234 -3.16 -6.50 -17.45
CA THR A 234 -3.65 -7.71 -18.10
C THR A 234 -3.65 -7.46 -19.62
N ASN A 235 -4.71 -7.85 -20.33
CA ASN A 235 -5.03 -7.33 -21.66
C ASN A 235 -5.54 -5.85 -21.62
N LYS A 236 -5.86 -5.36 -20.42
CA LYS A 236 -6.20 -3.97 -20.10
C LYS A 236 -5.35 -3.52 -18.93
N GLU A 237 -5.17 -2.22 -18.81
CA GLU A 237 -4.49 -1.62 -17.68
C GLU A 237 -5.52 -0.88 -16.81
N ILE A 238 -5.44 -1.10 -15.51
CA ILE A 238 -6.25 -0.43 -14.49
C ILE A 238 -5.29 0.21 -13.50
N ASN A 239 -5.45 1.50 -13.28
CA ASN A 239 -4.66 2.28 -12.35
C ASN A 239 -5.56 2.89 -11.27
N LEU A 240 -5.14 2.76 -10.01
CA LEU A 240 -5.77 3.38 -8.86
C LEU A 240 -4.69 4.07 -8.04
N SER A 241 -4.78 5.39 -7.94
CA SER A 241 -3.96 6.18 -7.01
C SER A 241 -4.80 6.57 -5.81
N LEU A 242 -4.25 6.40 -4.62
CA LEU A 242 -4.85 6.80 -3.35
C LEU A 242 -3.88 7.70 -2.59
N SER A 243 -4.37 8.79 -2.03
CA SER A 243 -3.63 9.61 -1.08
C SER A 243 -4.40 9.71 0.22
N TYR A 244 -3.69 9.56 1.33
CA TYR A 244 -4.25 9.60 2.67
C TYR A 244 -3.95 10.95 3.33
N SER A 245 -4.86 11.42 4.14
CA SER A 245 -4.68 12.59 4.97
C SER A 245 -5.52 12.47 6.24
N LYS A 246 -5.21 13.28 7.26
CA LYS A 246 -5.91 13.26 8.55
C LYS A 246 -5.98 11.85 9.15
N ILE A 247 -4.85 11.14 9.10
CA ILE A 247 -4.72 9.79 9.66
C ILE A 247 -4.88 9.86 11.18
N ASN A 248 -5.78 9.03 11.72
CA ASN A 248 -5.95 8.83 13.16
C ASN A 248 -5.83 7.35 13.48
N LEU A 249 -5.06 7.04 14.51
CA LEU A 249 -4.76 5.67 14.92
C LEU A 249 -5.35 5.36 16.28
N ASN A 250 -5.70 4.09 16.47
CA ASN A 250 -6.07 3.48 17.75
C ASN A 250 -7.21 4.18 18.50
N LYS A 251 -8.08 4.86 17.75
CA LYS A 251 -9.30 5.48 18.26
C LYS A 251 -10.51 4.75 17.67
N ALA A 252 -11.33 4.13 18.53
CA ALA A 252 -12.51 3.38 18.11
C ALA A 252 -13.55 4.27 17.42
N PHE A 253 -14.24 3.73 16.44
CA PHE A 253 -15.30 4.39 15.67
C PHE A 253 -16.34 3.39 15.18
N LYS A 254 -17.47 3.91 14.64
CA LYS A 254 -18.53 3.08 14.06
C LYS A 254 -18.32 2.89 12.55
N PHE A 255 -18.82 1.77 12.04
CA PHE A 255 -18.88 1.43 10.61
C PHE A 255 -20.34 1.46 10.13
N PRO A 256 -20.91 2.62 9.82
CA PRO A 256 -22.30 2.70 9.43
C PRO A 256 -22.51 2.12 8.03
N PHE A 257 -23.18 0.98 7.94
CA PHE A 257 -23.53 0.34 6.69
C PHE A 257 -24.95 -0.25 6.82
N SER A 258 -25.89 0.36 6.10
CA SER A 258 -27.27 -0.08 6.03
C SER A 258 -27.76 0.05 4.60
N VAL A 259 -28.26 -1.03 4.03
CA VAL A 259 -28.80 -1.06 2.67
C VAL A 259 -30.29 -0.74 2.78
N PRO A 260 -30.76 0.35 2.12
CA PRO A 260 -32.20 0.66 2.08
C PRO A 260 -32.99 -0.42 1.34
N ALA A 261 -34.25 -0.66 1.78
CA ALA A 261 -35.11 -1.70 1.22
C ALA A 261 -35.45 -1.50 -0.27
N ASN A 262 -35.30 -0.29 -0.80
CA ASN A 262 -35.57 0.05 -2.20
C ASN A 262 -34.33 -0.06 -3.11
N TYR A 263 -33.26 -0.70 -2.66
CA TYR A 263 -32.07 -0.94 -3.47
C TYR A 263 -32.20 -2.27 -4.23
N GLU A 264 -31.83 -2.25 -5.50
CA GLU A 264 -31.73 -3.45 -6.32
C GLU A 264 -30.48 -4.26 -5.93
N ILE A 265 -30.63 -5.56 -5.71
CA ILE A 265 -29.52 -6.47 -5.45
C ILE A 265 -28.96 -6.95 -6.79
N ILE A 266 -27.69 -6.68 -7.05
CA ILE A 266 -26.97 -7.12 -8.23
C ILE A 266 -25.92 -8.17 -7.86
N HIS A 267 -25.60 -9.11 -8.79
CA HIS A 267 -24.70 -10.26 -8.58
C HIS A 267 -23.46 -10.24 -9.48
#